data_8aa87c14b4a63d00d3b4cfdaed959028
#
_entry.id   8aa87c14b4a63d00d3b4cfdaed959028
#
_cell.length_a   1.000
_cell.length_b   1.000
_cell.length_c   1.000
_cell.angle_alpha   90.00
_cell.angle_beta   90.00
_cell.angle_gamma   90.00
#
_symmetry.space_group_name_H-M   'P 1'
#
loop_
_entity.id
_entity.type
_entity.pdbx_description
1 polymer ?
#
loop_
_entity_poly.entity_id
_entity_poly.type
_entity_poly.pdbx_seq_one_letter_code
_entity_poly.pdbx_strand_id
1 'polypeptide(L)'
;MITIDPEFKALIPPLLPEERKGLEESILKEGCRDALVVWKGHNILVDGHNRYEICTAHGKPFETVEMEFASRDDAMDWIIDNQFSRRNLTPFARGELALKRKHIIAAKARENQAQYFGNQYQSGLLQNSAKVHPIDTRAEVAKIAGVSHDTIARVEKIVQKAPEGVKEKLRRGDPGVSINKVFNDIKKEETLQRHREELAEKGAAVVKLPPSVQVYHGDFLKDYHILGEGSVDCIITDPPYVKDWLENYEGFARAAEYVLKPGGFLITYVGHIHLDRILDQMCRHLDFYWIAALKHAGTTKAVHSRSVMCGFKPILIFHKPPRMAPKRYFCDVILGTGREKSAHEWQQGKEELRQIFEPFTDPGDTVLDPFMGSGTVLDMAREMGRKAIGFDIDAVNVQIVRGRVAGVP
;
A
#
# COMPACT_ATOMS: atom_id res chain seq x y z
N MET A 1 -35.96 3.75 28.09
CA MET A 1 -34.96 4.50 27.25
C MET A 1 -34.44 3.53 26.21
N ILE A 2 -34.38 3.93 24.94
CA ILE A 2 -33.87 3.06 23.85
C ILE A 2 -32.35 2.92 23.99
N THR A 3 -31.85 1.69 23.93
CA THR A 3 -30.42 1.36 23.97
C THR A 3 -29.88 1.14 22.57
N ILE A 4 -28.74 1.74 22.23
CA ILE A 4 -28.02 1.46 20.98
C ILE A 4 -27.00 0.37 21.27
N ASP A 5 -27.17 -0.78 20.63
CA ASP A 5 -26.22 -1.86 20.68
C ASP A 5 -25.12 -1.62 19.61
N PRO A 6 -23.83 -1.59 20.01
CA PRO A 6 -22.74 -1.31 19.09
C PRO A 6 -22.62 -2.32 17.95
N GLU A 7 -22.91 -3.60 18.21
CA GLU A 7 -22.83 -4.66 17.20
C GLU A 7 -23.96 -4.52 16.19
N PHE A 8 -25.21 -4.24 16.64
CA PHE A 8 -26.33 -3.98 15.75
C PHE A 8 -26.11 -2.73 14.89
N LYS A 9 -25.59 -1.65 15.51
CA LYS A 9 -25.22 -0.43 14.79
C LYS A 9 -24.16 -0.70 13.73
N ALA A 10 -23.16 -1.56 14.01
CA ALA A 10 -22.10 -1.92 13.07
C ALA A 10 -22.61 -2.70 11.84
N LEU A 11 -23.80 -3.30 11.88
CA LEU A 11 -24.43 -3.97 10.73
C LEU A 11 -25.07 -2.98 9.75
N ILE A 12 -25.22 -1.73 10.13
CA ILE A 12 -25.85 -0.71 9.28
C ILE A 12 -24.77 0.06 8.54
N PRO A 13 -24.71 -0.02 7.19
CA PRO A 13 -23.77 0.76 6.42
C PRO A 13 -23.93 2.27 6.69
N PRO A 14 -22.85 3.03 6.86
CA PRO A 14 -22.94 4.47 7.08
C PRO A 14 -23.59 5.16 5.88
N LEU A 15 -24.37 6.20 6.16
CA LEU A 15 -24.91 7.07 5.12
C LEU A 15 -23.81 7.90 4.48
N LEU A 16 -23.92 8.16 3.19
CA LEU A 16 -23.11 9.17 2.54
C LEU A 16 -23.43 10.56 3.13
N PRO A 17 -22.47 11.49 3.15
CA PRO A 17 -22.69 12.84 3.69
C PRO A 17 -23.94 13.53 3.10
N GLU A 18 -24.16 13.37 1.79
CA GLU A 18 -25.32 13.93 1.08
C GLU A 18 -26.64 13.22 1.47
N GLU A 19 -26.61 11.89 1.63
CA GLU A 19 -27.76 11.12 2.11
C GLU A 19 -28.13 11.50 3.54
N ARG A 20 -27.13 11.66 4.43
CA ARG A 20 -27.33 12.09 5.82
C ARG A 20 -27.95 13.48 5.86
N LYS A 21 -27.40 14.42 5.07
CA LYS A 21 -27.94 15.79 4.98
C LYS A 21 -29.38 15.80 4.48
N GLY A 22 -29.67 15.05 3.41
CA GLY A 22 -31.03 14.95 2.86
C GLY A 22 -32.03 14.34 3.86
N LEU A 23 -31.60 13.30 4.62
CA LEU A 23 -32.42 12.70 5.67
C LEU A 23 -32.68 13.69 6.82
N GLU A 24 -31.65 14.45 7.23
CA GLU A 24 -31.76 15.45 8.30
C GLU A 24 -32.70 16.59 7.89
N GLU A 25 -32.58 17.14 6.67
CA GLU A 25 -33.48 18.16 6.15
C GLU A 25 -34.93 17.68 6.09
N SER A 26 -35.15 16.42 5.64
CA SER A 26 -36.48 15.82 5.62
C SER A 26 -37.08 15.69 7.01
N ILE A 27 -36.34 15.19 8.00
CA ILE A 27 -36.81 15.04 9.39
C ILE A 27 -37.09 16.41 10.02
N LEU A 28 -36.26 17.41 9.74
CA LEU A 28 -36.49 18.76 10.29
C LEU A 28 -37.74 19.40 9.74
N LYS A 29 -38.05 19.16 8.44
CA LYS A 29 -39.21 19.74 7.74
C LYS A 29 -40.52 19.00 8.02
N GLU A 30 -40.48 17.66 8.00
CA GLU A 30 -41.68 16.82 7.96
C GLU A 30 -41.87 15.90 9.16
N GLY A 31 -40.88 15.89 10.07
CA GLY A 31 -40.85 14.94 11.20
C GLY A 31 -40.31 13.56 10.83
N CYS A 32 -40.24 12.68 11.81
CA CYS A 32 -39.84 11.30 11.65
C CYS A 32 -41.03 10.48 11.12
N ARG A 33 -41.10 10.26 9.82
CA ARG A 33 -42.26 9.60 9.19
C ARG A 33 -42.36 8.12 9.51
N ASP A 34 -41.22 7.41 9.51
CA ASP A 34 -41.19 5.96 9.74
C ASP A 34 -40.81 5.69 11.18
N ALA A 35 -41.59 4.85 11.86
CA ALA A 35 -41.32 4.41 13.23
C ALA A 35 -39.97 3.69 13.34
N LEU A 36 -39.32 3.81 14.47
CA LEU A 36 -38.09 3.09 14.79
C LEU A 36 -38.44 1.67 15.26
N VAL A 37 -37.67 0.67 14.86
CA VAL A 37 -37.90 -0.72 15.26
C VAL A 37 -37.05 -1.03 16.49
N VAL A 38 -37.72 -1.50 17.57
CA VAL A 38 -37.09 -1.82 18.85
C VAL A 38 -37.34 -3.30 19.16
N TRP A 39 -36.34 -4.01 19.66
CA TRP A 39 -36.49 -5.39 20.11
C TRP A 39 -37.32 -5.45 21.36
N LYS A 40 -38.49 -6.12 21.30
CA LYS A 40 -39.47 -6.26 22.37
C LYS A 40 -38.83 -6.90 23.61
N GLY A 41 -39.07 -6.31 24.76
CA GLY A 41 -38.55 -6.78 26.05
C GLY A 41 -37.07 -6.43 26.34
N HIS A 42 -36.30 -5.97 25.32
CA HIS A 42 -34.88 -5.60 25.48
C HIS A 42 -34.61 -4.10 25.35
N ASN A 43 -35.54 -3.35 24.75
CA ASN A 43 -35.39 -1.92 24.45
C ASN A 43 -34.16 -1.58 23.59
N ILE A 44 -33.69 -2.52 22.77
CA ILE A 44 -32.54 -2.33 21.87
C ILE A 44 -33.07 -1.88 20.52
N LEU A 45 -32.45 -0.81 19.97
CA LEU A 45 -32.76 -0.33 18.61
C LEU A 45 -32.28 -1.32 17.56
N VAL A 46 -33.17 -1.74 16.68
CA VAL A 46 -32.90 -2.72 15.58
C VAL A 46 -32.90 -2.03 14.24
N ASP A 47 -33.82 -1.09 13.98
CA ASP A 47 -33.81 -0.26 12.75
C ASP A 47 -34.08 1.21 13.07
N GLY A 48 -33.56 2.09 12.21
CA GLY A 48 -33.72 3.53 12.30
C GLY A 48 -32.63 4.26 13.08
N HIS A 49 -31.45 3.71 13.22
CA HIS A 49 -30.33 4.31 13.97
C HIS A 49 -30.02 5.74 13.54
N ASN A 50 -29.96 6.01 12.22
CA ASN A 50 -29.71 7.37 11.71
C ASN A 50 -30.86 8.32 12.05
N ARG A 51 -32.12 7.85 11.96
CA ARG A 51 -33.30 8.64 12.35
C ARG A 51 -33.29 8.95 13.86
N TYR A 52 -32.95 7.95 14.67
CA TYR A 52 -32.82 8.11 16.12
C TYR A 52 -31.80 9.16 16.50
N GLU A 53 -30.62 9.10 15.90
CA GLU A 53 -29.54 10.08 16.13
C GLU A 53 -29.99 11.51 15.77
N ILE A 54 -30.59 11.68 14.58
CA ILE A 54 -31.05 12.99 14.12
C ILE A 54 -32.17 13.52 14.99
N CYS A 55 -33.18 12.69 15.27
CA CYS A 55 -34.32 13.10 16.11
C CYS A 55 -33.88 13.49 17.53
N THR A 56 -32.98 12.72 18.11
CA THR A 56 -32.44 13.00 19.45
C THR A 56 -31.63 14.30 19.47
N ALA A 57 -30.77 14.52 18.45
CA ALA A 57 -29.95 15.73 18.34
C ALA A 57 -30.79 17.00 18.17
N HIS A 58 -31.93 16.91 17.50
CA HIS A 58 -32.78 18.07 17.21
C HIS A 58 -34.08 18.12 18.06
N GLY A 59 -34.23 17.25 19.05
CA GLY A 59 -35.41 17.20 19.92
C GLY A 59 -36.71 16.91 19.17
N LYS A 60 -36.65 16.18 18.05
CA LYS A 60 -37.84 15.81 17.26
C LYS A 60 -38.49 14.54 17.80
N PRO A 61 -39.83 14.48 17.88
CA PRO A 61 -40.54 13.27 18.31
C PRO A 61 -40.41 12.16 17.23
N PHE A 62 -40.43 10.91 17.68
CA PHE A 62 -40.46 9.73 16.83
C PHE A 62 -41.32 8.66 17.45
N GLU A 63 -41.90 7.80 16.62
CA GLU A 63 -42.66 6.63 17.05
C GLU A 63 -41.76 5.39 17.07
N THR A 64 -42.17 4.38 17.84
CA THR A 64 -41.48 3.09 17.91
C THR A 64 -42.45 1.95 17.67
N VAL A 65 -41.98 0.91 17.01
CA VAL A 65 -42.68 -0.37 16.83
C VAL A 65 -41.82 -1.46 17.46
N GLU A 66 -42.42 -2.26 18.29
CA GLU A 66 -41.76 -3.41 18.91
C GLU A 66 -41.82 -4.63 18.00
N MET A 67 -40.69 -5.32 17.88
CA MET A 67 -40.56 -6.58 17.13
C MET A 67 -39.94 -7.66 18.02
N GLU A 68 -40.50 -8.86 17.94
CA GLU A 68 -39.96 -10.02 18.65
C GLU A 68 -38.96 -10.76 17.81
N PHE A 69 -37.82 -11.16 18.40
CA PHE A 69 -36.83 -12.05 17.81
C PHE A 69 -36.55 -13.20 18.77
N ALA A 70 -36.40 -14.42 18.27
CA ALA A 70 -36.15 -15.59 19.09
C ALA A 70 -34.75 -15.59 19.71
N SER A 71 -33.80 -14.94 19.04
CA SER A 71 -32.40 -14.83 19.50
C SER A 71 -31.75 -13.50 19.01
N ARG A 72 -30.57 -13.21 19.56
CA ARG A 72 -29.74 -12.09 19.11
C ARG A 72 -29.34 -12.26 17.64
N ASP A 73 -28.98 -13.47 17.24
CA ASP A 73 -28.59 -13.80 15.87
C ASP A 73 -29.75 -13.59 14.89
N ASP A 74 -31.00 -13.93 15.26
CA ASP A 74 -32.15 -13.66 14.42
C ASP A 74 -32.41 -12.16 14.25
N ALA A 75 -32.17 -11.35 15.28
CA ALA A 75 -32.24 -9.90 15.16
C ALA A 75 -31.16 -9.36 14.21
N MET A 76 -29.93 -9.86 14.29
CA MET A 76 -28.84 -9.49 13.40
C MET A 76 -29.12 -9.91 11.96
N ASP A 77 -29.61 -11.12 11.75
CA ASP A 77 -30.03 -11.61 10.44
C ASP A 77 -31.11 -10.70 9.81
N TRP A 78 -32.10 -10.33 10.60
CA TRP A 78 -33.16 -9.42 10.16
C TRP A 78 -32.62 -8.02 9.80
N ILE A 79 -31.70 -7.47 10.61
CA ILE A 79 -31.04 -6.18 10.32
C ILE A 79 -30.36 -6.24 8.94
N ILE A 80 -29.58 -7.29 8.68
CA ILE A 80 -28.85 -7.47 7.43
C ILE A 80 -29.83 -7.58 6.25
N ASP A 81 -30.85 -8.41 6.34
CA ASP A 81 -31.87 -8.58 5.30
C ASP A 81 -32.62 -7.27 5.01
N ASN A 82 -32.92 -6.50 6.05
CA ASN A 82 -33.54 -5.19 5.92
C ASN A 82 -32.64 -4.18 5.16
N GLN A 83 -31.31 -4.23 5.38
CA GLN A 83 -30.37 -3.38 4.63
C GLN A 83 -30.32 -3.79 3.14
N PHE A 84 -30.37 -5.09 2.82
CA PHE A 84 -30.39 -5.57 1.44
C PHE A 84 -31.64 -5.15 0.68
N SER A 85 -32.79 -5.07 1.34
CA SER A 85 -34.06 -4.72 0.71
C SER A 85 -34.27 -3.21 0.54
N ARG A 86 -33.67 -2.37 1.38
CA ARG A 86 -33.93 -0.93 1.42
C ARG A 86 -32.87 -0.05 0.73
N ARG A 87 -31.70 -0.59 0.39
CA ARG A 87 -30.57 0.20 -0.16
C ARG A 87 -30.04 -0.37 -1.45
N ASN A 88 -29.69 0.54 -2.36
CA ASN A 88 -28.96 0.21 -3.58
C ASN A 88 -27.46 0.05 -3.24
N LEU A 89 -27.09 -1.05 -2.59
CA LEU A 89 -25.73 -1.35 -2.16
C LEU A 89 -24.87 -1.80 -3.34
N THR A 90 -23.62 -1.32 -3.39
CA THR A 90 -22.64 -1.82 -4.36
C THR A 90 -22.32 -3.30 -4.11
N PRO A 91 -21.82 -4.06 -5.10
CA PRO A 91 -21.40 -5.45 -4.89
C PRO A 91 -20.39 -5.63 -3.75
N PHE A 92 -19.51 -4.64 -3.52
CA PHE A 92 -18.58 -4.65 -2.40
C PHE A 92 -19.32 -4.51 -1.05
N ALA A 93 -20.17 -3.50 -0.92
CA ALA A 93 -20.94 -3.26 0.31
C ALA A 93 -21.85 -4.44 0.66
N ARG A 94 -22.47 -5.07 -0.36
CA ARG A 94 -23.27 -6.29 -0.19
C ARG A 94 -22.41 -7.46 0.33
N GLY A 95 -21.24 -7.69 -0.28
CA GLY A 95 -20.31 -8.72 0.14
C GLY A 95 -19.78 -8.48 1.55
N GLU A 96 -19.38 -7.26 1.88
CA GLU A 96 -18.90 -6.86 3.21
C GLU A 96 -19.97 -7.08 4.28
N LEU A 97 -21.21 -6.69 4.01
CA LEU A 97 -22.34 -6.89 4.90
C LEU A 97 -22.66 -8.38 5.11
N ALA A 98 -22.65 -9.16 4.03
CA ALA A 98 -22.90 -10.60 4.10
C ALA A 98 -21.79 -11.35 4.88
N LEU A 99 -20.54 -10.88 4.79
CA LEU A 99 -19.42 -11.44 5.55
C LEU A 99 -19.59 -11.26 7.07
N LYS A 100 -20.31 -10.24 7.54
CA LYS A 100 -20.64 -10.07 8.98
C LYS A 100 -21.54 -11.20 9.47
N ARG A 101 -22.30 -11.83 8.60
CA ARG A 101 -23.15 -13.00 8.88
C ARG A 101 -22.37 -14.33 8.90
N LYS A 102 -21.12 -14.32 8.46
CA LYS A 102 -20.30 -15.53 8.27
C LYS A 102 -20.19 -16.37 9.56
N HIS A 103 -20.05 -15.73 10.72
CA HIS A 103 -19.93 -16.41 12.00
C HIS A 103 -21.24 -17.15 12.39
N ILE A 104 -22.41 -16.56 12.12
CA ILE A 104 -23.72 -17.14 12.37
C ILE A 104 -23.93 -18.39 11.48
N ILE A 105 -23.60 -18.25 10.17
CA ILE A 105 -23.69 -19.35 9.21
C ILE A 105 -22.74 -20.50 9.62
N ALA A 106 -21.51 -20.16 10.06
CA ALA A 106 -20.54 -21.15 10.50
C ALA A 106 -20.98 -21.87 11.79
N ALA A 107 -21.63 -21.18 12.73
CA ALA A 107 -22.20 -21.78 13.94
C ALA A 107 -23.32 -22.78 13.56
N LYS A 108 -24.29 -22.38 12.74
CA LYS A 108 -25.37 -23.23 12.23
C LYS A 108 -24.82 -24.45 11.46
N ALA A 109 -23.74 -24.28 10.69
CA ALA A 109 -23.10 -25.39 9.98
C ALA A 109 -22.47 -26.40 10.95
N ARG A 110 -21.85 -25.94 12.05
CA ARG A 110 -21.28 -26.81 13.09
C ARG A 110 -22.35 -27.58 13.86
N GLU A 111 -23.44 -26.92 14.22
CA GLU A 111 -24.58 -27.56 14.89
C GLU A 111 -25.19 -28.66 14.02
N ASN A 112 -25.43 -28.40 12.74
CA ASN A 112 -25.92 -29.39 11.80
C ASN A 112 -24.97 -30.56 11.65
N GLN A 113 -23.65 -30.30 11.64
CA GLN A 113 -22.62 -31.34 11.56
C GLN A 113 -22.56 -32.18 12.84
N ALA A 114 -22.71 -31.56 14.03
CA ALA A 114 -22.75 -32.27 15.32
C ALA A 114 -24.00 -33.15 15.43
N GLN A 115 -25.17 -32.67 14.99
CA GLN A 115 -26.40 -33.49 14.95
C GLN A 115 -26.27 -34.68 13.99
N TYR A 116 -25.59 -34.51 12.87
CA TYR A 116 -25.35 -35.60 11.92
C TYR A 116 -24.45 -36.70 12.52
N PHE A 117 -23.36 -36.35 13.18
CA PHE A 117 -22.47 -37.32 13.84
C PHE A 117 -23.11 -37.95 15.09
N GLY A 118 -23.93 -37.23 15.83
CA GLY A 118 -24.67 -37.77 16.99
C GLY A 118 -25.69 -38.83 16.60
N ASN A 119 -26.35 -38.73 15.47
CA ASN A 119 -27.31 -39.70 14.97
C ASN A 119 -26.70 -40.97 14.37
N GLN A 120 -25.43 -40.95 13.93
CA GLN A 120 -24.74 -42.15 13.42
C GLN A 120 -24.46 -43.21 14.52
N TYR A 121 -24.39 -42.78 15.79
CA TYR A 121 -24.15 -43.69 16.91
C TYR A 121 -25.43 -44.35 17.50
N GLN A 122 -26.62 -43.89 17.09
CA GLN A 122 -27.89 -44.41 17.64
C GLN A 122 -28.77 -45.22 16.72
N SER A 123 -28.47 -45.41 15.43
CA SER A 123 -29.33 -46.19 14.56
C SER A 123 -28.57 -47.05 13.55
N GLY A 124 -28.33 -48.30 13.97
CA GLY A 124 -28.34 -49.41 13.04
C GLY A 124 -29.76 -49.65 12.58
N LEU A 125 -30.08 -49.45 11.30
CA LEU A 125 -31.37 -49.60 10.61
C LEU A 125 -32.13 -48.28 10.39
N LEU A 126 -31.88 -47.68 9.21
CA LEU A 126 -32.90 -47.23 8.27
C LEU A 126 -32.22 -46.47 7.09
N GLN A 127 -32.20 -47.15 5.94
CA GLN A 127 -31.91 -46.55 4.64
C GLN A 127 -33.03 -45.55 4.31
N ASN A 128 -32.71 -44.27 4.40
CA ASN A 128 -33.27 -43.11 3.71
C ASN A 128 -32.93 -41.83 4.49
N SER A 129 -31.63 -41.57 4.66
CA SER A 129 -31.19 -40.27 5.16
C SER A 129 -30.96 -39.35 3.97
N ALA A 130 -31.70 -38.26 3.87
CA ALA A 130 -31.37 -37.13 3.03
C ALA A 130 -29.89 -36.79 3.29
N LYS A 131 -29.08 -36.82 2.26
CA LYS A 131 -27.64 -36.46 2.34
C LYS A 131 -27.57 -35.02 2.87
N VAL A 132 -27.22 -34.85 4.15
CA VAL A 132 -26.86 -33.55 4.68
C VAL A 132 -25.52 -33.20 4.06
N HIS A 133 -25.53 -32.36 3.05
CA HIS A 133 -24.33 -31.82 2.45
C HIS A 133 -23.67 -30.86 3.44
N PRO A 134 -22.34 -30.91 3.67
CA PRO A 134 -21.65 -29.92 4.48
C PRO A 134 -21.96 -28.52 3.90
N ILE A 135 -22.42 -27.61 4.75
CA ILE A 135 -22.73 -26.25 4.33
C ILE A 135 -21.41 -25.55 3.94
N ASP A 136 -21.24 -25.23 2.67
CA ASP A 136 -20.18 -24.32 2.23
C ASP A 136 -20.53 -22.90 2.67
N THR A 137 -19.97 -22.49 3.82
CA THR A 137 -20.22 -21.19 4.42
C THR A 137 -19.99 -20.02 3.44
N ARG A 138 -18.99 -20.17 2.55
CA ARG A 138 -18.68 -19.11 1.57
C ARG A 138 -19.72 -19.08 0.45
N ALA A 139 -20.21 -20.22 0.01
CA ALA A 139 -21.27 -20.31 -0.98
C ALA A 139 -22.59 -19.69 -0.45
N GLU A 140 -22.92 -19.95 0.82
CA GLU A 140 -24.10 -19.33 1.46
C GLU A 140 -23.94 -17.81 1.61
N VAL A 141 -22.78 -17.32 2.04
CA VAL A 141 -22.49 -15.87 2.10
C VAL A 141 -22.60 -15.23 0.71
N ALA A 142 -22.09 -15.89 -0.33
CA ALA A 142 -22.18 -15.42 -1.71
C ALA A 142 -23.62 -15.32 -2.20
N LYS A 143 -24.45 -16.31 -1.89
CA LYS A 143 -25.87 -16.33 -2.20
C LYS A 143 -26.62 -15.19 -1.52
N ILE A 144 -26.36 -14.95 -0.24
CA ILE A 144 -26.96 -13.83 0.54
C ILE A 144 -26.56 -12.50 -0.07
N ALA A 145 -25.29 -12.32 -0.40
CA ALA A 145 -24.77 -11.09 -1.02
C ALA A 145 -25.29 -10.87 -2.47
N GLY A 146 -25.79 -11.93 -3.13
CA GLY A 146 -26.17 -11.89 -4.55
C GLY A 146 -24.96 -11.69 -5.46
N VAL A 147 -23.79 -12.25 -5.11
CA VAL A 147 -22.55 -12.21 -5.88
C VAL A 147 -21.96 -13.60 -6.02
N SER A 148 -20.93 -13.76 -6.89
CA SER A 148 -20.26 -15.06 -7.03
C SER A 148 -19.42 -15.42 -5.81
N HIS A 149 -19.18 -16.72 -5.59
CA HIS A 149 -18.27 -17.26 -4.59
C HIS A 149 -16.87 -16.60 -4.65
N ASP A 150 -16.34 -16.42 -5.86
CA ASP A 150 -15.04 -15.77 -6.07
C ASP A 150 -15.06 -14.29 -5.66
N THR A 151 -16.18 -13.60 -5.89
CA THR A 151 -16.35 -12.22 -5.47
C THR A 151 -16.30 -12.10 -3.95
N ILE A 152 -16.95 -13.01 -3.21
CA ILE A 152 -16.88 -13.04 -1.74
C ILE A 152 -15.45 -13.26 -1.24
N ALA A 153 -14.69 -14.17 -1.85
CA ALA A 153 -13.29 -14.40 -1.49
C ALA A 153 -12.43 -13.13 -1.69
N ARG A 154 -12.68 -12.39 -2.78
CA ARG A 154 -12.01 -11.11 -3.05
C ARG A 154 -12.42 -10.02 -2.06
N VAL A 155 -13.70 -9.89 -1.78
CA VAL A 155 -14.22 -8.93 -0.80
C VAL A 155 -13.65 -9.23 0.59
N GLU A 156 -13.64 -10.48 1.03
CA GLU A 156 -13.07 -10.89 2.32
C GLU A 156 -11.60 -10.45 2.45
N LYS A 157 -10.79 -10.67 1.41
CA LYS A 157 -9.39 -10.25 1.38
C LYS A 157 -9.23 -8.73 1.40
N ILE A 158 -10.08 -8.00 0.66
CA ILE A 158 -10.07 -6.53 0.65
C ILE A 158 -10.44 -5.97 2.02
N VAL A 159 -11.47 -6.53 2.68
CA VAL A 159 -11.88 -6.11 4.03
C VAL A 159 -10.73 -6.27 5.04
N GLN A 160 -9.95 -7.35 4.92
CA GLN A 160 -8.82 -7.63 5.82
C GLN A 160 -7.58 -6.76 5.54
N LYS A 161 -7.29 -6.43 4.29
CA LYS A 161 -5.98 -5.89 3.87
C LYS A 161 -6.02 -4.46 3.34
N ALA A 162 -7.13 -4.00 2.75
CA ALA A 162 -7.17 -2.68 2.13
C ALA A 162 -7.30 -1.55 3.17
N PRO A 163 -6.67 -0.39 2.93
CA PRO A 163 -6.90 0.81 3.73
C PRO A 163 -8.37 1.25 3.71
N GLU A 164 -8.84 1.86 4.81
CA GLU A 164 -10.24 2.26 4.95
C GLU A 164 -10.72 3.19 3.83
N GLY A 165 -9.90 4.17 3.43
CA GLY A 165 -10.24 5.07 2.33
C GLY A 165 -10.46 4.38 0.97
N VAL A 166 -9.84 3.21 0.73
CA VAL A 166 -10.10 2.39 -0.46
C VAL A 166 -11.41 1.63 -0.32
N LYS A 167 -11.70 1.09 0.87
CA LYS A 167 -12.97 0.42 1.17
C LYS A 167 -14.15 1.38 1.05
N GLU A 168 -14.01 2.62 1.53
CA GLU A 168 -15.03 3.66 1.36
C GLU A 168 -15.34 3.96 -0.11
N LYS A 169 -14.31 4.09 -0.97
CA LYS A 169 -14.50 4.28 -2.42
C LYS A 169 -15.25 3.11 -3.05
N LEU A 170 -14.95 1.88 -2.64
CA LEU A 170 -15.68 0.69 -3.11
C LEU A 170 -17.13 0.64 -2.63
N ARG A 171 -17.41 1.08 -1.38
CA ARG A 171 -18.78 1.20 -0.85
C ARG A 171 -19.60 2.22 -1.61
N ARG A 172 -18.99 3.34 -2.03
CA ARG A 172 -19.62 4.41 -2.83
C ARG A 172 -19.78 4.02 -4.29
N GLY A 173 -18.96 3.10 -4.80
CA GLY A 173 -18.88 2.79 -6.24
C GLY A 173 -18.17 3.86 -7.05
N ASP A 174 -17.16 4.51 -6.46
CA ASP A 174 -16.41 5.60 -7.10
C ASP A 174 -15.79 5.13 -8.43
N PRO A 175 -15.80 5.98 -9.48
CA PRO A 175 -15.23 5.65 -10.79
C PRO A 175 -13.73 5.30 -10.68
N GLY A 176 -13.29 4.29 -11.41
CA GLY A 176 -11.88 3.85 -11.46
C GLY A 176 -11.43 2.94 -10.31
N VAL A 177 -12.31 2.63 -9.34
CA VAL A 177 -12.05 1.66 -8.27
C VAL A 177 -12.98 0.46 -8.44
N SER A 178 -12.44 -0.76 -8.44
CA SER A 178 -13.23 -2.00 -8.54
C SER A 178 -12.66 -3.09 -7.65
N ILE A 179 -13.52 -4.03 -7.24
CA ILE A 179 -13.13 -5.21 -6.44
C ILE A 179 -11.94 -5.94 -7.08
N ASN A 180 -11.99 -6.18 -8.39
CA ASN A 180 -10.93 -6.89 -9.10
C ASN A 180 -9.61 -6.13 -9.10
N LYS A 181 -9.65 -4.82 -9.34
CA LYS A 181 -8.45 -3.98 -9.35
C LYS A 181 -7.79 -3.97 -7.97
N VAL A 182 -8.53 -3.65 -6.91
CA VAL A 182 -8.01 -3.60 -5.54
C VAL A 182 -7.50 -4.97 -5.08
N PHE A 183 -8.21 -6.05 -5.38
CA PHE A 183 -7.75 -7.41 -5.06
C PHE A 183 -6.44 -7.76 -5.77
N ASN A 184 -6.30 -7.41 -7.05
CA ASN A 184 -5.07 -7.66 -7.82
C ASN A 184 -3.90 -6.82 -7.30
N ASP A 185 -4.15 -5.58 -6.90
CA ASP A 185 -3.14 -4.70 -6.30
C ASP A 185 -2.64 -5.29 -4.97
N ILE A 186 -3.54 -5.73 -4.08
CA ILE A 186 -3.19 -6.42 -2.82
C ILE A 186 -2.38 -7.70 -3.10
N LYS A 187 -2.83 -8.53 -4.06
CA LYS A 187 -2.13 -9.78 -4.41
C LYS A 187 -0.72 -9.52 -4.96
N LYS A 188 -0.58 -8.45 -5.75
CA LYS A 188 0.72 -8.03 -6.29
C LYS A 188 1.65 -7.59 -5.16
N GLU A 189 1.15 -6.79 -4.23
CA GLU A 189 1.92 -6.30 -3.08
C GLU A 189 2.37 -7.45 -2.18
N GLU A 190 1.49 -8.41 -1.86
CA GLU A 190 1.85 -9.61 -1.10
C GLU A 190 2.92 -10.47 -1.81
N THR A 191 2.83 -10.59 -3.13
CA THR A 191 3.82 -11.34 -3.91
C THR A 191 5.18 -10.65 -3.89
N LEU A 192 5.19 -9.33 -4.02
CA LEU A 192 6.41 -8.51 -3.92
C LEU A 192 7.03 -8.60 -2.52
N GLN A 193 6.19 -8.48 -1.48
CA GLN A 193 6.65 -8.57 -0.10
C GLN A 193 7.28 -9.93 0.21
N ARG A 194 6.61 -11.02 -0.18
CA ARG A 194 7.15 -12.38 -0.02
C ARG A 194 8.49 -12.55 -0.76
N HIS A 195 8.58 -12.06 -1.99
CA HIS A 195 9.83 -12.14 -2.75
C HIS A 195 10.95 -11.33 -2.09
N ARG A 196 10.63 -10.14 -1.53
CA ARG A 196 11.61 -9.36 -0.74
C ARG A 196 12.10 -10.13 0.49
N GLU A 197 11.20 -10.78 1.21
CA GLU A 197 11.53 -11.60 2.38
C GLU A 197 12.43 -12.78 2.00
N GLU A 198 12.12 -13.52 0.93
CA GLU A 198 12.94 -14.60 0.41
C GLU A 198 14.36 -14.14 0.01
N LEU A 199 14.47 -12.98 -0.66
CA LEU A 199 15.76 -12.39 -1.01
C LEU A 199 16.55 -11.94 0.23
N ALA A 200 15.86 -11.38 1.23
CA ALA A 200 16.47 -10.95 2.47
C ALA A 200 17.01 -12.14 3.28
N GLU A 201 16.25 -13.24 3.36
CA GLU A 201 16.71 -14.47 4.02
C GLU A 201 17.98 -15.03 3.36
N LYS A 202 17.99 -15.08 2.02
CA LYS A 202 19.19 -15.50 1.27
C LYS A 202 20.39 -14.59 1.55
N GLY A 203 20.16 -13.28 1.60
CA GLY A 203 21.21 -12.29 1.90
C GLY A 203 21.71 -12.36 3.33
N ALA A 204 20.85 -12.69 4.30
CA ALA A 204 21.22 -12.86 5.70
C ALA A 204 22.23 -14.02 5.91
N ALA A 205 22.18 -15.04 5.05
CA ALA A 205 23.11 -16.16 5.07
C ALA A 205 24.51 -15.78 4.55
N VAL A 206 24.69 -14.61 3.95
CA VAL A 206 25.99 -14.14 3.43
C VAL A 206 26.91 -13.73 4.57
N VAL A 207 27.92 -14.52 4.84
CA VAL A 207 28.90 -14.27 5.91
C VAL A 207 29.90 -13.20 5.51
N LYS A 208 30.34 -13.17 4.24
CA LYS A 208 31.40 -12.27 3.77
C LYS A 208 31.03 -11.61 2.44
N LEU A 209 31.13 -10.28 2.40
CA LEU A 209 30.97 -9.51 1.16
C LEU A 209 32.27 -9.50 0.36
N PRO A 210 32.19 -9.26 -0.98
CA PRO A 210 33.37 -8.95 -1.79
C PRO A 210 34.16 -7.79 -1.16
N PRO A 211 35.51 -7.84 -1.15
CA PRO A 211 36.33 -6.78 -0.53
C PRO A 211 36.11 -5.39 -1.11
N SER A 212 35.60 -5.30 -2.34
CA SER A 212 35.26 -4.05 -3.02
C SER A 212 33.90 -3.47 -2.63
N VAL A 213 33.13 -4.14 -1.76
CA VAL A 213 31.75 -3.73 -1.42
C VAL A 213 31.61 -3.56 0.09
N GLN A 214 31.07 -2.42 0.51
CA GLN A 214 30.70 -2.12 1.89
C GLN A 214 29.22 -1.77 1.95
N VAL A 215 28.49 -2.36 2.89
CA VAL A 215 27.04 -2.15 3.05
C VAL A 215 26.77 -1.83 4.52
N TYR A 216 26.14 -0.70 4.76
CA TYR A 216 25.82 -0.17 6.07
C TYR A 216 24.31 -0.13 6.30
N HIS A 217 23.87 -0.61 7.47
CA HIS A 217 22.52 -0.39 7.97
C HIS A 217 22.55 0.88 8.82
N GLY A 218 22.00 1.97 8.32
CA GLY A 218 22.03 3.27 9.01
C GLY A 218 21.44 4.40 8.16
N ASP A 219 21.34 5.56 8.80
CA ASP A 219 20.89 6.80 8.18
C ASP A 219 22.11 7.58 7.67
N PHE A 220 22.33 7.60 6.37
CA PHE A 220 23.48 8.30 5.78
C PHE A 220 23.59 9.76 6.27
N LEU A 221 22.50 10.47 6.46
CA LEU A 221 22.53 11.86 6.90
C LEU A 221 23.10 12.04 8.33
N LYS A 222 23.12 10.97 9.12
CA LYS A 222 23.72 10.94 10.46
C LYS A 222 25.08 10.26 10.49
N ASP A 223 25.23 9.21 9.68
CA ASP A 223 26.32 8.25 9.79
C ASP A 223 27.45 8.46 8.76
N TYR A 224 27.33 9.44 7.85
CA TYR A 224 28.30 9.68 6.77
C TYR A 224 29.76 9.86 7.23
N HIS A 225 29.97 10.31 8.48
CA HIS A 225 31.31 10.51 9.07
C HIS A 225 32.16 9.24 9.14
N ILE A 226 31.51 8.06 9.15
CA ILE A 226 32.23 6.77 9.21
C ILE A 226 33.05 6.50 7.95
N LEU A 227 32.75 7.17 6.83
CA LEU A 227 33.47 7.03 5.59
C LEU A 227 34.77 7.84 5.54
N GLY A 228 34.89 8.85 6.38
CA GLY A 228 35.99 9.81 6.33
C GLY A 228 35.82 10.87 5.23
N GLU A 229 36.48 12.01 5.43
CA GLU A 229 36.47 13.13 4.49
C GLU A 229 37.18 12.77 3.18
N GLY A 230 36.59 13.14 2.05
CA GLY A 230 37.21 12.97 0.73
C GLY A 230 37.52 11.52 0.36
N SER A 231 36.69 10.56 0.76
CA SER A 231 36.90 9.13 0.55
C SER A 231 36.20 8.57 -0.70
N VAL A 232 35.24 9.33 -1.29
CA VAL A 232 34.36 8.90 -2.36
C VAL A 232 34.65 9.66 -3.66
N ASP A 233 34.78 8.95 -4.78
CA ASP A 233 35.00 9.56 -6.10
C ASP A 233 33.70 10.05 -6.73
N CYS A 234 32.61 9.29 -6.59
CA CYS A 234 31.31 9.61 -7.16
C CYS A 234 30.16 9.11 -6.29
N ILE A 235 29.10 9.91 -6.16
CA ILE A 235 27.83 9.51 -5.56
C ILE A 235 26.82 9.35 -6.69
N ILE A 236 26.14 8.19 -6.75
CA ILE A 236 25.06 7.92 -7.72
C ILE A 236 23.89 7.37 -6.91
N THR A 237 22.73 8.07 -6.94
CA THR A 237 21.68 7.74 -6.00
C THR A 237 20.29 8.22 -6.42
N ASP A 238 19.27 7.60 -5.83
CA ASP A 238 17.86 7.89 -6.03
C ASP A 238 17.16 8.10 -4.66
N PRO A 239 17.24 9.31 -4.08
CA PRO A 239 16.68 9.61 -2.75
C PRO A 239 15.15 9.52 -2.72
N PRO A 240 14.51 9.42 -1.54
CA PRO A 240 13.05 9.40 -1.42
C PRO A 240 12.37 10.65 -1.97
N TYR A 241 11.23 10.49 -2.71
CA TYR A 241 10.46 11.60 -3.30
C TYR A 241 9.26 12.05 -2.46
N VAL A 242 9.19 11.64 -1.19
CA VAL A 242 8.10 12.06 -0.31
C VAL A 242 8.25 13.53 0.07
N LYS A 243 7.11 14.23 0.20
CA LYS A 243 7.11 15.68 0.51
C LYS A 243 7.90 16.02 1.77
N ASP A 244 7.81 15.17 2.78
CA ASP A 244 8.48 15.38 4.07
C ASP A 244 10.01 15.22 3.97
N TRP A 245 10.51 14.59 2.91
CA TRP A 245 11.96 14.45 2.69
C TRP A 245 12.59 15.68 2.03
N LEU A 246 11.78 16.58 1.46
CA LEU A 246 12.27 17.78 0.74
C LEU A 246 13.21 18.65 1.60
N GLU A 247 12.99 18.73 2.89
CA GLU A 247 13.81 19.52 3.82
C GLU A 247 15.19 18.89 4.11
N ASN A 248 15.42 17.65 3.66
CA ASN A 248 16.68 16.93 3.91
C ASN A 248 17.74 17.16 2.81
N TYR A 249 17.39 17.81 1.69
CA TYR A 249 18.36 18.00 0.59
C TYR A 249 19.57 18.82 0.97
N GLU A 250 19.45 19.83 1.84
CA GLU A 250 20.60 20.59 2.35
C GLU A 250 21.53 19.72 3.22
N GLY A 251 20.95 18.91 4.14
CA GLY A 251 21.70 17.96 4.93
C GLY A 251 22.39 16.90 4.08
N PHE A 252 21.71 16.46 3.03
CA PHE A 252 22.27 15.52 2.06
C PHE A 252 23.45 16.15 1.27
N ALA A 253 23.31 17.38 0.79
CA ALA A 253 24.36 18.09 0.08
C ALA A 253 25.61 18.28 0.94
N ARG A 254 25.43 18.66 2.21
CA ARG A 254 26.51 18.79 3.20
C ARG A 254 27.25 17.46 3.47
N ALA A 255 26.48 16.38 3.64
CA ALA A 255 27.06 15.04 3.81
C ALA A 255 27.82 14.59 2.56
N ALA A 256 27.26 14.85 1.36
CA ALA A 256 27.90 14.56 0.09
C ALA A 256 29.20 15.37 -0.10
N GLU A 257 29.18 16.67 0.21
CA GLU A 257 30.37 17.54 0.18
C GLU A 257 31.48 16.97 1.07
N TYR A 258 31.13 16.51 2.28
CA TYR A 258 32.11 15.96 3.21
C TYR A 258 32.78 14.70 2.63
N VAL A 259 32.02 13.73 2.15
CA VAL A 259 32.57 12.44 1.71
C VAL A 259 33.20 12.48 0.31
N LEU A 260 32.79 13.41 -0.57
CA LEU A 260 33.35 13.53 -1.90
C LEU A 260 34.79 14.02 -1.88
N LYS A 261 35.62 13.43 -2.71
CA LYS A 261 36.94 13.98 -3.06
C LYS A 261 36.78 15.34 -3.76
N PRO A 262 37.79 16.24 -3.68
CA PRO A 262 37.81 17.44 -4.51
C PRO A 262 37.64 17.06 -6.00
N GLY A 263 36.68 17.71 -6.69
CA GLY A 263 36.32 17.40 -8.07
C GLY A 263 35.43 16.18 -8.26
N GLY A 264 35.05 15.48 -7.18
CA GLY A 264 34.10 14.36 -7.23
C GLY A 264 32.68 14.80 -7.58
N PHE A 265 31.89 13.91 -8.17
CA PHE A 265 30.56 14.17 -8.66
C PHE A 265 29.47 13.56 -7.78
N LEU A 266 28.35 14.28 -7.67
CA LEU A 266 27.09 13.75 -7.15
C LEU A 266 26.06 13.75 -8.30
N ILE A 267 25.53 12.55 -8.60
CA ILE A 267 24.52 12.32 -9.64
C ILE A 267 23.28 11.80 -8.93
N THR A 268 22.21 12.58 -8.91
CA THR A 268 21.01 12.24 -8.17
C THR A 268 19.76 12.34 -9.02
N TYR A 269 18.93 11.33 -8.94
CA TYR A 269 17.57 11.38 -9.49
C TYR A 269 16.70 12.27 -8.61
N VAL A 270 15.79 13.00 -9.22
CA VAL A 270 14.88 13.92 -8.50
C VAL A 270 13.49 13.93 -9.11
N GLY A 271 12.51 14.43 -8.32
CA GLY A 271 11.16 14.69 -8.81
C GLY A 271 11.05 16.04 -9.52
N HIS A 272 10.10 16.20 -10.44
CA HIS A 272 9.92 17.43 -11.22
C HIS A 272 9.38 18.62 -10.42
N ILE A 273 8.54 18.35 -9.39
CA ILE A 273 7.66 19.40 -8.82
C ILE A 273 8.43 20.46 -8.01
N HIS A 274 9.52 20.04 -7.37
CA HIS A 274 10.28 20.85 -6.41
C HIS A 274 11.73 21.08 -6.83
N LEU A 275 12.02 21.09 -8.14
CA LEU A 275 13.37 21.26 -8.67
C LEU A 275 14.03 22.55 -8.20
N ASP A 276 13.28 23.64 -8.16
CA ASP A 276 13.70 24.95 -7.69
C ASP A 276 14.23 24.91 -6.24
N ARG A 277 13.50 24.27 -5.34
CA ARG A 277 13.87 24.13 -3.94
C ARG A 277 15.04 23.16 -3.75
N ILE A 278 15.06 22.07 -4.51
CA ILE A 278 16.15 21.09 -4.47
C ILE A 278 17.47 21.78 -4.91
N LEU A 279 17.45 22.52 -6.01
CA LEU A 279 18.62 23.24 -6.49
C LEU A 279 19.10 24.27 -5.46
N ASP A 280 18.19 25.07 -4.88
CA ASP A 280 18.54 26.06 -3.85
C ASP A 280 19.27 25.43 -2.66
N GLN A 281 18.76 24.32 -2.14
CA GLN A 281 19.35 23.61 -1.00
C GLN A 281 20.68 22.93 -1.35
N MET A 282 20.74 22.26 -2.50
CA MET A 282 21.94 21.52 -2.91
C MET A 282 23.10 22.47 -3.24
N CYS A 283 22.82 23.60 -3.88
CA CYS A 283 23.83 24.58 -4.29
C CYS A 283 24.45 25.36 -3.11
N ARG A 284 23.98 25.16 -1.88
CA ARG A 284 24.64 25.72 -0.67
C ARG A 284 25.94 25.03 -0.31
N HIS A 285 26.14 23.80 -0.80
CA HIS A 285 27.27 22.94 -0.47
C HIS A 285 28.04 22.41 -1.70
N LEU A 286 27.35 22.26 -2.82
CA LEU A 286 27.92 21.68 -4.05
C LEU A 286 27.62 22.62 -5.24
N ASP A 287 28.54 22.64 -6.20
CA ASP A 287 28.31 23.41 -7.43
C ASP A 287 27.44 22.61 -8.41
N PHE A 288 26.40 23.27 -8.95
CA PHE A 288 25.60 22.67 -10.01
C PHE A 288 26.44 22.51 -11.29
N TYR A 289 26.45 21.30 -11.86
CA TYR A 289 27.18 20.98 -13.05
C TYR A 289 26.28 20.90 -14.28
N TRP A 290 25.27 20.03 -14.25
CA TRP A 290 24.36 19.79 -15.38
C TRP A 290 23.04 19.17 -14.96
N ILE A 291 22.07 19.15 -15.89
CA ILE A 291 20.84 18.39 -15.80
C ILE A 291 20.77 17.37 -16.93
N ALA A 292 20.47 16.12 -16.60
CA ALA A 292 20.20 15.07 -17.56
C ALA A 292 18.76 14.56 -17.44
N ALA A 293 18.27 13.89 -18.47
CA ALA A 293 16.92 13.37 -18.56
C ALA A 293 16.95 11.86 -18.79
N LEU A 294 16.42 11.06 -17.85
CA LEU A 294 16.14 9.65 -18.11
C LEU A 294 14.80 9.51 -18.81
N LYS A 295 14.81 9.20 -20.09
CA LYS A 295 13.62 8.95 -20.90
C LYS A 295 13.23 7.48 -20.79
N HIS A 296 12.13 7.19 -20.09
CA HIS A 296 11.61 5.83 -19.99
C HIS A 296 10.99 5.35 -21.32
N ALA A 297 11.26 4.10 -21.69
CA ALA A 297 10.48 3.41 -22.70
C ALA A 297 9.10 3.08 -22.12
N GLY A 298 8.04 3.80 -22.49
CA GLY A 298 6.68 3.53 -22.02
C GLY A 298 5.79 4.76 -21.96
N THR A 299 4.65 4.62 -21.27
CA THR A 299 3.63 5.66 -21.14
C THR A 299 4.10 6.79 -20.20
N THR A 300 3.82 8.01 -20.61
CA THR A 300 3.99 9.22 -19.78
C THR A 300 3.10 9.18 -18.56
N LYS A 301 3.55 9.76 -17.44
CA LYS A 301 2.72 9.93 -16.23
C LYS A 301 2.17 11.35 -16.15
N ALA A 302 0.87 11.47 -15.88
CA ALA A 302 0.24 12.77 -15.66
C ALA A 302 0.55 13.31 -14.27
N VAL A 303 1.02 14.55 -14.20
CA VAL A 303 1.09 15.35 -12.97
C VAL A 303 -0.12 16.28 -12.97
N HIS A 304 -1.24 15.81 -12.43
CA HIS A 304 -2.53 16.51 -12.49
C HIS A 304 -2.49 17.90 -11.85
N SER A 305 -1.71 18.09 -10.77
CA SER A 305 -1.57 19.38 -10.09
C SER A 305 -0.87 20.46 -10.94
N ARG A 306 -0.22 20.09 -12.04
CA ARG A 306 0.49 20.98 -12.96
C ARG A 306 0.00 20.86 -14.40
N SER A 307 -0.97 19.97 -14.69
CA SER A 307 -1.48 19.68 -16.03
C SER A 307 -0.38 19.31 -17.03
N VAL A 308 0.62 18.53 -16.59
CA VAL A 308 1.77 18.13 -17.39
C VAL A 308 1.83 16.60 -17.54
N MET A 309 2.16 16.15 -18.74
CA MET A 309 2.50 14.74 -19.02
C MET A 309 4.03 14.60 -18.95
N CYS A 310 4.53 13.94 -17.87
CA CYS A 310 5.96 13.73 -17.68
C CYS A 310 6.48 12.60 -18.57
N GLY A 311 7.41 12.91 -19.49
CA GLY A 311 8.03 11.97 -20.42
C GLY A 311 9.43 11.50 -20.01
N PHE A 312 10.02 12.09 -18.96
CA PHE A 312 11.35 11.75 -18.47
C PHE A 312 11.43 11.89 -16.94
N LYS A 313 12.51 11.38 -16.35
CA LYS A 313 12.89 11.60 -14.94
C LYS A 313 14.13 12.48 -14.91
N PRO A 314 14.13 13.62 -14.21
CA PRO A 314 15.29 14.50 -14.10
C PRO A 314 16.41 13.85 -13.30
N ILE A 315 17.64 14.08 -13.74
CA ILE A 315 18.87 13.73 -13.02
C ILE A 315 19.68 15.01 -12.87
N LEU A 316 19.93 15.41 -11.63
CA LEU A 316 20.79 16.56 -11.33
C LEU A 316 22.21 16.08 -11.09
N ILE A 317 23.17 16.81 -11.67
CA ILE A 317 24.60 16.52 -11.55
C ILE A 317 25.24 17.71 -10.86
N PHE A 318 25.91 17.44 -9.73
CA PHE A 318 26.68 18.40 -8.97
C PHE A 318 28.12 17.94 -8.83
N HIS A 319 29.01 18.83 -8.47
CA HIS A 319 30.39 18.48 -8.14
C HIS A 319 30.89 19.23 -6.89
N LYS A 320 31.83 18.62 -6.19
CA LYS A 320 32.60 19.30 -5.14
C LYS A 320 33.73 20.10 -5.80
N PRO A 321 33.93 21.40 -5.48
CA PRO A 321 35.06 22.17 -6.00
C PRO A 321 36.42 21.49 -5.77
N PRO A 322 37.44 21.72 -6.65
CA PRO A 322 37.39 22.52 -7.85
C PRO A 322 36.65 21.82 -9.00
N ARG A 323 36.14 22.61 -9.97
CA ARG A 323 35.42 22.05 -11.13
C ARG A 323 36.36 21.18 -11.96
N MET A 324 35.95 19.93 -12.14
CA MET A 324 36.60 18.95 -13.02
C MET A 324 35.66 18.60 -14.17
N ALA A 325 36.25 18.20 -15.31
CA ALA A 325 35.48 17.59 -16.39
C ALA A 325 35.16 16.12 -16.05
N PRO A 326 34.02 15.59 -16.51
CA PRO A 326 33.81 14.15 -16.50
C PRO A 326 34.95 13.41 -17.25
N LYS A 327 35.14 12.15 -16.90
CA LYS A 327 36.19 11.31 -17.50
C LYS A 327 35.98 11.14 -19.02
N ARG A 328 34.69 11.17 -19.46
CA ARG A 328 34.28 11.02 -20.86
C ARG A 328 33.08 11.93 -21.14
N TYR A 329 32.85 12.23 -22.42
CA TYR A 329 31.59 12.88 -22.82
C TYR A 329 30.41 11.99 -22.53
N PHE A 330 29.30 12.57 -22.09
CA PHE A 330 28.05 11.88 -21.88
C PHE A 330 26.89 12.55 -22.64
N CYS A 331 25.88 11.75 -22.96
CA CYS A 331 24.64 12.27 -23.47
C CYS A 331 23.75 12.65 -22.31
N ASP A 332 23.18 13.84 -22.32
CA ASP A 332 22.28 14.32 -21.27
C ASP A 332 20.83 13.75 -21.40
N VAL A 333 20.57 13.01 -22.48
CA VAL A 333 19.36 12.20 -22.61
C VAL A 333 19.74 10.72 -22.52
N ILE A 334 19.43 10.12 -21.39
CA ILE A 334 19.64 8.70 -21.13
C ILE A 334 18.40 7.93 -21.58
N LEU A 335 18.60 6.94 -22.42
CA LEU A 335 17.50 6.12 -22.93
C LEU A 335 17.31 4.88 -22.03
N GLY A 336 16.15 4.79 -21.42
CA GLY A 336 15.74 3.61 -20.67
C GLY A 336 15.33 2.46 -21.59
N THR A 337 15.88 1.27 -21.37
CA THR A 337 15.61 0.06 -22.16
C THR A 337 14.32 -0.66 -21.78
N GLY A 338 13.56 -0.12 -20.82
CA GLY A 338 12.37 -0.77 -20.28
C GLY A 338 12.61 -1.46 -18.92
N ARG A 339 11.53 -1.82 -18.24
CA ARG A 339 11.61 -2.36 -16.89
C ARG A 339 12.11 -3.81 -16.87
N GLU A 340 13.27 -4.04 -16.29
CA GLU A 340 13.61 -5.36 -15.76
C GLU A 340 12.85 -5.55 -14.44
N LYS A 341 11.77 -6.35 -14.46
CA LYS A 341 10.85 -6.57 -13.32
C LYS A 341 11.32 -7.65 -12.34
N SER A 342 12.62 -7.84 -12.15
CA SER A 342 13.08 -9.03 -11.41
C SER A 342 12.95 -8.95 -9.87
N ALA A 343 13.07 -7.76 -9.25
CA ALA A 343 13.05 -7.71 -7.78
C ALA A 343 12.31 -6.48 -7.18
N HIS A 344 12.11 -5.39 -7.91
CA HIS A 344 11.46 -4.19 -7.40
C HIS A 344 10.67 -3.47 -8.50
N GLU A 345 9.51 -2.87 -8.17
CA GLU A 345 8.69 -2.10 -9.11
C GLU A 345 9.41 -0.86 -9.68
N TRP A 346 10.44 -0.39 -8.98
CA TRP A 346 11.24 0.81 -9.29
C TRP A 346 12.70 0.51 -9.61
N GLN A 347 13.05 -0.76 -9.89
CA GLN A 347 14.42 -1.12 -10.23
C GLN A 347 14.86 -0.44 -11.54
N GLN A 348 15.99 0.27 -11.47
CA GLN A 348 16.62 0.88 -12.64
C GLN A 348 17.24 -0.21 -13.54
N GLY A 349 17.18 -0.02 -14.84
CA GLY A 349 17.85 -0.92 -15.77
C GLY A 349 19.37 -0.80 -15.67
N LYS A 350 20.09 -1.91 -15.73
CA LYS A 350 21.58 -1.91 -15.69
C LYS A 350 22.20 -1.07 -16.81
N GLU A 351 21.61 -1.08 -18.01
CA GLU A 351 22.10 -0.33 -19.15
C GLU A 351 21.92 1.19 -18.98
N GLU A 352 20.85 1.62 -18.32
CA GLU A 352 20.63 3.02 -17.94
C GLU A 352 21.73 3.51 -16.99
N LEU A 353 22.05 2.71 -15.98
CA LEU A 353 23.12 3.03 -15.03
C LEU A 353 24.49 3.04 -15.70
N ARG A 354 24.78 2.15 -16.66
CA ARG A 354 26.05 2.13 -17.40
C ARG A 354 26.31 3.47 -18.05
N GLN A 355 25.31 4.08 -18.70
CA GLN A 355 25.43 5.39 -19.35
C GLN A 355 25.76 6.53 -18.36
N ILE A 356 25.49 6.32 -17.06
CA ILE A 356 25.83 7.26 -15.98
C ILE A 356 27.22 6.93 -15.40
N PHE A 357 27.54 5.65 -15.20
CA PHE A 357 28.80 5.24 -14.59
C PHE A 357 30.03 5.56 -15.45
N GLU A 358 29.97 5.24 -16.76
CA GLU A 358 31.11 5.34 -17.67
C GLU A 358 31.67 6.76 -17.82
N PRO A 359 30.85 7.81 -17.91
CA PRO A 359 31.37 9.17 -18.03
C PRO A 359 32.04 9.70 -16.76
N PHE A 360 31.61 9.28 -15.58
CA PHE A 360 31.98 9.90 -14.31
C PHE A 360 32.90 9.06 -13.44
N THR A 361 33.13 7.79 -13.80
CA THR A 361 33.95 6.87 -12.99
C THR A 361 34.86 5.98 -13.84
N ASP A 362 35.99 5.57 -13.26
CA ASP A 362 36.91 4.59 -13.80
C ASP A 362 36.96 3.33 -12.92
N PRO A 363 37.43 2.17 -13.43
CA PRO A 363 37.74 1.01 -12.58
C PRO A 363 38.67 1.38 -11.43
N GLY A 364 38.33 0.94 -10.20
CA GLY A 364 39.04 1.27 -8.99
C GLY A 364 38.50 2.47 -8.21
N ASP A 365 37.68 3.35 -8.85
CA ASP A 365 37.02 4.45 -8.17
C ASP A 365 36.01 3.94 -7.13
N THR A 366 35.77 4.73 -6.10
CA THR A 366 34.80 4.45 -5.04
C THR A 366 33.48 5.14 -5.36
N VAL A 367 32.42 4.36 -5.54
CA VAL A 367 31.05 4.83 -5.78
C VAL A 367 30.21 4.62 -4.54
N LEU A 368 29.49 5.67 -4.13
CA LEU A 368 28.58 5.64 -2.98
C LEU A 368 27.13 5.77 -3.43
N ASP A 369 26.26 4.93 -2.89
CA ASP A 369 24.81 5.10 -2.93
C ASP A 369 24.25 5.25 -1.50
N PRO A 370 23.93 6.48 -1.06
CA PRO A 370 23.39 6.77 0.27
C PRO A 370 21.99 6.20 0.54
N PHE A 371 21.25 5.81 -0.50
CA PHE A 371 19.86 5.32 -0.47
C PHE A 371 19.74 4.07 -1.34
N MET A 372 20.56 3.07 -1.05
CA MET A 372 20.87 1.96 -1.96
C MET A 372 19.68 1.06 -2.34
N GLY A 373 18.58 1.06 -1.55
CA GLY A 373 17.39 0.27 -1.82
C GLY A 373 17.70 -1.19 -2.11
N SER A 374 17.41 -1.64 -3.34
CA SER A 374 17.72 -3.01 -3.79
C SER A 374 19.16 -3.22 -4.27
N GLY A 375 20.02 -2.19 -4.19
CA GLY A 375 21.47 -2.27 -4.44
C GLY A 375 21.88 -2.32 -5.92
N THR A 376 21.07 -1.83 -6.84
CA THR A 376 21.39 -1.87 -8.29
C THR A 376 22.65 -1.07 -8.60
N VAL A 377 22.86 0.07 -7.95
CA VAL A 377 24.07 0.90 -8.08
C VAL A 377 25.31 0.14 -7.59
N LEU A 378 25.22 -0.52 -6.43
CA LEU A 378 26.34 -1.27 -5.86
C LEU A 378 26.72 -2.47 -6.74
N ASP A 379 25.73 -3.19 -7.23
CA ASP A 379 25.94 -4.34 -8.12
C ASP A 379 26.59 -3.90 -9.44
N MET A 380 26.13 -2.79 -10.03
CA MET A 380 26.74 -2.21 -11.23
C MET A 380 28.17 -1.74 -10.98
N ALA A 381 28.44 -1.04 -9.87
CA ALA A 381 29.77 -0.61 -9.49
C ALA A 381 30.73 -1.81 -9.41
N ARG A 382 30.30 -2.89 -8.73
CA ARG A 382 31.08 -4.14 -8.62
C ARG A 382 31.35 -4.77 -10.00
N GLU A 383 30.31 -4.93 -10.84
CA GLU A 383 30.43 -5.52 -12.18
C GLU A 383 31.38 -4.73 -13.08
N MET A 384 31.43 -3.42 -12.91
CA MET A 384 32.30 -2.54 -13.68
C MET A 384 33.69 -2.33 -13.04
N GLY A 385 34.05 -3.08 -11.97
CA GLY A 385 35.34 -3.04 -11.33
C GLY A 385 35.57 -1.82 -10.41
N ARG A 386 34.50 -1.16 -9.94
CA ARG A 386 34.54 -0.07 -8.95
C ARG A 386 34.41 -0.63 -7.54
N LYS A 387 34.85 0.16 -6.55
CA LYS A 387 34.51 -0.07 -5.16
C LYS A 387 33.10 0.51 -4.92
N ALA A 388 32.27 -0.19 -4.16
CA ALA A 388 30.91 0.20 -3.88
C ALA A 388 30.66 0.37 -2.38
N ILE A 389 30.01 1.46 -2.00
CA ILE A 389 29.56 1.73 -0.64
C ILE A 389 28.07 2.03 -0.69
N GLY A 390 27.28 1.45 0.21
CA GLY A 390 25.85 1.73 0.28
C GLY A 390 25.32 1.84 1.69
N PHE A 391 24.32 2.71 1.85
CA PHE A 391 23.55 2.86 3.09
C PHE A 391 22.08 2.62 2.82
N ASP A 392 21.38 2.04 3.78
CA ASP A 392 19.94 2.00 3.85
C ASP A 392 19.46 1.93 5.29
N ILE A 393 18.36 2.62 5.59
CA ILE A 393 17.72 2.59 6.92
C ILE A 393 16.85 1.32 7.10
N ASP A 394 16.50 0.63 6.02
CA ASP A 394 15.72 -0.61 6.05
C ASP A 394 16.64 -1.83 6.08
N ALA A 395 16.65 -2.54 7.22
CA ALA A 395 17.43 -3.76 7.40
C ALA A 395 17.13 -4.84 6.34
N VAL A 396 15.91 -4.89 5.80
CA VAL A 396 15.53 -5.82 4.73
C VAL A 396 16.29 -5.50 3.45
N ASN A 397 16.36 -4.21 3.06
CA ASN A 397 17.14 -3.77 1.91
C ASN A 397 18.62 -4.13 2.07
N VAL A 398 19.19 -3.90 3.26
CA VAL A 398 20.58 -4.28 3.58
C VAL A 398 20.83 -5.77 3.31
N GLN A 399 19.93 -6.65 3.75
CA GLN A 399 20.08 -8.09 3.50
C GLN A 399 19.93 -8.44 2.01
N ILE A 400 18.97 -7.87 1.31
CA ILE A 400 18.79 -8.05 -0.12
C ILE A 400 20.07 -7.67 -0.88
N VAL A 401 20.65 -6.52 -0.56
CA VAL A 401 21.89 -6.03 -1.18
C VAL A 401 23.04 -6.97 -0.91
N ARG A 402 23.20 -7.47 0.34
CA ARG A 402 24.22 -8.46 0.68
C ARG A 402 24.15 -9.70 -0.19
N GLY A 403 22.95 -10.27 -0.37
CA GLY A 403 22.74 -11.40 -1.27
C GLY A 403 23.11 -11.08 -2.72
N ARG A 404 22.62 -9.96 -3.22
CA ARG A 404 22.84 -9.52 -4.60
C ARG A 404 24.32 -9.32 -4.94
N VAL A 405 25.06 -8.56 -4.14
CA VAL A 405 26.47 -8.27 -4.41
C VAL A 405 27.38 -9.48 -4.15
N ALA A 406 26.94 -10.45 -3.37
CA ALA A 406 27.63 -11.73 -3.21
C ALA A 406 27.34 -12.71 -4.36
N GLY A 407 26.43 -12.38 -5.30
CA GLY A 407 26.06 -13.24 -6.40
C GLY A 407 25.16 -14.43 -5.99
N VAL A 408 24.40 -14.28 -4.91
CA VAL A 408 23.39 -15.26 -4.49
C VAL A 408 22.15 -15.08 -5.37
N PRO A 409 21.72 -16.11 -6.13
CA PRO A 409 20.58 -16.01 -7.07
C PRO A 409 19.22 -15.92 -6.38
#